data_a7ceda66910ccf7a519783eeaaa76838
#
_entry.id   a7ceda66910ccf7a519783eeaaa76838
#
_cell.length_a   1.000
_cell.length_b   1.000
_cell.length_c   1.000
_cell.angle_alpha   90.00
_cell.angle_beta   90.00
_cell.angle_gamma   90.00
#
_symmetry.space_group_name_H-M   'P 1'
#
loop_
_entity.id
_entity.type
_entity.pdbx_description
1 polymer ?
#
loop_
_entity_poly.entity_id
_entity_poly.type
_entity_poly.pdbx_seq_one_letter_code
_entity_poly.pdbx_strand_id
1 'polypeptide(L)'
;GLGDVYKRHELAYRTGATLKWFDLTEDGRIRSDTADEVITEHTKVVAITHVGNTTGAITDIGPIIRRAHEVGAIFILDACQSVPHLKVDFHALDVDFAAWSAHKMYGPTGVGFLYGRRELLEALPPANFGGSMVELAWMDQPAQYMVPPARFEAGTQPVAQVVAAGVAAEWMMNVGLENIEAHERTIAAELLKMGDIDGVRILGPRENVNRIGTVAFDVAGVHPHDVGQFIDAQGIAIRVGHHCAQPVHRHFGLYLSLIHI
;
A
#
# COMPACT_ATOMS: atom_id res chain seq x y z
N GLY A 1 1.72 -2.81 1.86
CA GLY A 1 1.95 -3.75 0.79
C GLY A 1 2.87 -4.89 1.19
N LEU A 2 2.77 -5.97 0.47
CA LEU A 2 3.65 -7.13 0.69
C LEU A 2 5.13 -6.82 0.38
N GLY A 3 5.43 -5.71 -0.30
CA GLY A 3 6.76 -5.16 -0.47
C GLY A 3 7.46 -4.73 0.81
N ASP A 4 6.73 -4.53 1.89
CA ASP A 4 7.28 -4.15 3.20
C ASP A 4 7.54 -5.33 4.13
N VAL A 5 7.29 -6.56 3.70
CA VAL A 5 7.47 -7.78 4.51
C VAL A 5 8.89 -7.86 5.06
N TYR A 6 9.91 -7.63 4.25
CA TYR A 6 11.31 -7.70 4.68
C TYR A 6 11.67 -6.67 5.75
N LYS A 7 11.08 -5.47 5.75
CA LYS A 7 11.29 -4.45 6.79
C LYS A 7 10.75 -4.92 8.14
N ARG A 8 9.58 -5.58 8.14
CA ARG A 8 8.99 -6.15 9.36
C ARG A 8 9.79 -7.34 9.87
N HIS A 9 10.33 -8.18 8.98
CA HIS A 9 11.23 -9.25 9.36
C HIS A 9 12.50 -8.72 10.02
N GLU A 10 13.10 -7.66 9.45
CA GLU A 10 14.28 -7.02 10.02
C GLU A 10 13.98 -6.41 11.40
N LEU A 11 12.82 -5.74 11.54
CA LEU A 11 12.40 -5.21 12.84
C LEU A 11 12.22 -6.33 13.86
N ALA A 12 11.53 -7.41 13.49
CA ALA A 12 11.32 -8.56 14.37
C ALA A 12 12.66 -9.20 14.77
N TYR A 13 13.58 -9.35 13.84
CA TYR A 13 14.92 -9.88 14.11
C TYR A 13 15.68 -9.02 15.12
N ARG A 14 15.64 -7.68 14.99
CA ARG A 14 16.34 -6.75 15.90
C ARG A 14 15.70 -6.63 17.27
N THR A 15 14.39 -6.79 17.36
CA THR A 15 13.65 -6.57 18.62
C THR A 15 13.24 -7.84 19.33
N GLY A 16 13.38 -9.02 18.71
CA GLY A 16 12.87 -10.28 19.22
C GLY A 16 11.34 -10.41 19.11
N ALA A 17 10.67 -9.51 18.39
CA ALA A 17 9.23 -9.58 18.21
C ALA A 17 8.83 -10.75 17.30
N THR A 18 7.68 -11.36 17.57
CA THR A 18 7.10 -12.40 16.73
C THR A 18 6.24 -11.76 15.64
N LEU A 19 6.48 -12.15 14.38
CA LEU A 19 5.61 -11.79 13.26
C LEU A 19 4.52 -12.82 13.09
N LYS A 20 3.29 -12.31 12.88
CA LYS A 20 2.15 -13.08 12.38
C LYS A 20 1.64 -12.41 11.10
N TRP A 21 0.96 -13.16 10.27
CA TRP A 21 0.37 -12.66 9.01
C TRP A 21 -1.02 -13.24 8.81
N PHE A 22 -1.81 -12.52 8.07
CA PHE A 22 -3.09 -13.00 7.59
C PHE A 22 -2.87 -13.90 6.37
N ASP A 23 -3.59 -14.99 6.31
CA ASP A 23 -3.65 -15.81 5.12
C ASP A 23 -4.46 -15.12 4.02
N LEU A 24 -4.30 -15.61 2.79
CA LEU A 24 -5.07 -15.15 1.65
C LEU A 24 -6.16 -16.20 1.32
N THR A 25 -7.26 -15.69 0.78
CA THR A 25 -8.26 -16.53 0.10
C THR A 25 -7.67 -17.07 -1.21
N GLU A 26 -8.32 -18.05 -1.82
CA GLU A 26 -7.88 -18.63 -3.10
C GLU A 26 -7.71 -17.56 -4.20
N ASP A 27 -8.56 -16.54 -4.20
CA ASP A 27 -8.50 -15.39 -5.12
C ASP A 27 -7.56 -14.26 -4.65
N GLY A 28 -6.76 -14.49 -3.60
CA GLY A 28 -5.71 -13.57 -3.14
C GLY A 28 -6.18 -12.35 -2.34
N ARG A 29 -7.38 -12.40 -1.75
CA ARG A 29 -7.85 -11.41 -0.77
C ARG A 29 -7.26 -11.72 0.62
N ILE A 30 -7.01 -10.70 1.42
CA ILE A 30 -6.64 -10.89 2.82
C ILE A 30 -7.86 -11.42 3.60
N ARG A 31 -7.66 -12.47 4.38
CA ARG A 31 -8.69 -13.07 5.23
C ARG A 31 -8.95 -12.23 6.49
N SER A 32 -9.63 -11.10 6.31
CA SER A 32 -10.01 -10.22 7.42
C SER A 32 -11.00 -10.86 8.41
N ASP A 33 -11.68 -11.92 7.99
CA ASP A 33 -12.54 -12.76 8.84
C ASP A 33 -11.78 -13.48 9.97
N THR A 34 -10.46 -13.64 9.84
CA THR A 34 -9.59 -14.28 10.86
C THR A 34 -8.93 -13.28 11.80
N ALA A 35 -9.41 -12.04 11.86
CA ALA A 35 -8.79 -10.98 12.68
C ALA A 35 -8.65 -11.39 14.16
N ASP A 36 -9.67 -12.04 14.73
CA ASP A 36 -9.67 -12.47 16.14
C ASP A 36 -8.66 -13.61 16.43
N GLU A 37 -8.31 -14.40 15.41
CA GLU A 37 -7.35 -15.49 15.53
C GLU A 37 -5.91 -14.99 15.42
N VAL A 38 -5.68 -14.02 14.52
CA VAL A 38 -4.34 -13.49 14.21
C VAL A 38 -3.92 -12.42 15.21
N ILE A 39 -4.85 -11.52 15.59
CA ILE A 39 -4.60 -10.39 16.49
C ILE A 39 -4.98 -10.78 17.93
N THR A 40 -3.99 -10.83 18.80
CA THR A 40 -4.14 -11.23 20.21
C THR A 40 -3.74 -10.09 21.14
N GLU A 41 -3.97 -10.26 22.46
CA GLU A 41 -3.59 -9.30 23.51
C GLU A 41 -2.06 -8.99 23.53
N HIS A 42 -1.27 -9.84 22.89
CA HIS A 42 0.18 -9.63 22.75
C HIS A 42 0.55 -8.79 21.53
N THR A 43 -0.39 -8.57 20.61
CA THR A 43 -0.16 -7.78 19.42
C THR A 43 0.05 -6.31 19.78
N LYS A 44 1.11 -5.69 19.26
CA LYS A 44 1.46 -4.28 19.50
C LYS A 44 1.21 -3.41 18.28
N VAL A 45 1.41 -3.97 17.10
CA VAL A 45 1.25 -3.25 15.83
C VAL A 45 0.61 -4.17 14.81
N VAL A 46 -0.40 -3.66 14.12
CA VAL A 46 -1.04 -4.29 12.97
C VAL A 46 -0.77 -3.42 11.74
N ALA A 47 -0.14 -3.97 10.72
CA ALA A 47 0.17 -3.22 9.49
C ALA A 47 -0.36 -3.97 8.28
N ILE A 48 -1.33 -3.36 7.58
CA ILE A 48 -2.10 -3.99 6.50
C ILE A 48 -2.07 -3.12 5.24
N THR A 49 -2.05 -3.77 4.08
CA THR A 49 -2.31 -3.08 2.81
C THR A 49 -3.82 -2.94 2.58
N HIS A 50 -4.25 -1.74 2.20
CA HIS A 50 -5.66 -1.49 1.89
C HIS A 50 -6.06 -2.12 0.56
N VAL A 51 -5.19 -1.98 -0.45
CA VAL A 51 -5.43 -2.50 -1.80
C VAL A 51 -4.20 -3.25 -2.29
N GLY A 52 -4.39 -4.48 -2.72
CA GLY A 52 -3.32 -5.31 -3.28
C GLY A 52 -2.79 -4.75 -4.60
N ASN A 53 -1.51 -4.43 -4.64
CA ASN A 53 -0.85 -3.87 -5.82
C ASN A 53 -0.69 -4.85 -6.99
N THR A 54 -0.91 -6.14 -6.77
CA THR A 54 -0.87 -7.21 -7.78
C THR A 54 -2.28 -7.69 -8.12
N THR A 55 -3.05 -8.06 -7.10
CA THR A 55 -4.38 -8.64 -7.27
C THR A 55 -5.46 -7.60 -7.55
N GLY A 56 -5.18 -6.32 -7.26
CA GLY A 56 -6.18 -5.26 -7.27
C GLY A 56 -7.25 -5.36 -6.17
N ALA A 57 -7.19 -6.40 -5.35
CA ALA A 57 -8.18 -6.67 -4.31
C ALA A 57 -8.20 -5.58 -3.23
N ILE A 58 -9.37 -5.09 -2.89
CA ILE A 58 -9.59 -4.18 -1.76
C ILE A 58 -9.81 -5.02 -0.51
N THR A 59 -9.04 -4.74 0.54
CA THR A 59 -9.14 -5.41 1.84
C THR A 59 -10.28 -4.79 2.66
N ASP A 60 -11.16 -5.61 3.21
CA ASP A 60 -12.07 -5.16 4.27
C ASP A 60 -11.28 -4.98 5.57
N ILE A 61 -10.83 -3.73 5.82
CA ILE A 61 -10.00 -3.41 6.98
C ILE A 61 -10.81 -3.22 8.27
N GLY A 62 -12.12 -3.08 8.18
CA GLY A 62 -12.99 -2.77 9.33
C GLY A 62 -12.86 -3.78 10.48
N PRO A 63 -13.01 -5.10 10.26
CA PRO A 63 -12.79 -6.10 11.31
C PRO A 63 -11.39 -6.05 11.91
N ILE A 64 -10.36 -5.82 11.08
CA ILE A 64 -8.96 -5.79 11.50
C ILE A 64 -8.68 -4.58 12.39
N ILE A 65 -9.18 -3.38 12.03
CA ILE A 65 -9.02 -2.16 12.83
C ILE A 65 -9.71 -2.33 14.19
N ARG A 66 -10.97 -2.77 14.19
CA ARG A 66 -11.70 -2.98 15.47
C ARG A 66 -10.93 -3.91 16.38
N ARG A 67 -10.49 -5.07 15.87
CA ARG A 67 -9.75 -6.03 16.70
C ARG A 67 -8.40 -5.49 17.17
N ALA A 68 -7.68 -4.73 16.32
CA ALA A 68 -6.44 -4.07 16.73
C ALA A 68 -6.66 -3.12 17.90
N HIS A 69 -7.67 -2.26 17.83
CA HIS A 69 -7.99 -1.31 18.89
C HIS A 69 -8.53 -1.97 20.16
N GLU A 70 -9.32 -3.04 20.06
CA GLU A 70 -9.78 -3.82 21.22
C GLU A 70 -8.62 -4.35 22.07
N VAL A 71 -7.51 -4.74 21.45
CA VAL A 71 -6.33 -5.23 22.16
C VAL A 71 -5.29 -4.15 22.44
N GLY A 72 -5.56 -2.90 22.09
CA GLY A 72 -4.65 -1.76 22.27
C GLY A 72 -3.45 -1.75 21.33
N ALA A 73 -3.55 -2.40 20.17
CA ALA A 73 -2.53 -2.38 19.13
C ALA A 73 -2.69 -1.17 18.21
N ILE A 74 -1.57 -0.62 17.74
CA ILE A 74 -1.54 0.47 16.76
C ILE A 74 -1.81 -0.10 15.37
N PHE A 75 -2.71 0.54 14.62
CA PHE A 75 -3.05 0.15 13.24
C PHE A 75 -2.38 1.06 12.21
N ILE A 76 -1.64 0.45 11.29
CA ILE A 76 -0.91 1.13 10.21
C ILE A 76 -1.45 0.67 8.86
N LEU A 77 -1.94 1.61 8.04
CA LEU A 77 -2.46 1.35 6.71
C LEU A 77 -1.42 1.64 5.62
N ASP A 78 -1.08 0.67 4.80
CA ASP A 78 -0.47 0.94 3.51
C ASP A 78 -1.56 1.38 2.53
N ALA A 79 -1.60 2.66 2.26
CA ALA A 79 -2.59 3.31 1.39
C ALA A 79 -2.03 3.63 -0.01
N CYS A 80 -0.88 3.05 -0.38
CA CYS A 80 -0.21 3.34 -1.66
C CYS A 80 -1.07 3.09 -2.89
N GLN A 81 -1.98 2.13 -2.83
CA GLN A 81 -2.90 1.82 -3.91
C GLN A 81 -4.34 2.26 -3.63
N SER A 82 -4.69 2.66 -2.42
CA SER A 82 -6.04 3.15 -2.15
C SER A 82 -6.19 4.64 -2.45
N VAL A 83 -5.23 5.46 -2.05
CA VAL A 83 -5.30 6.93 -2.27
C VAL A 83 -5.46 7.31 -3.75
N PRO A 84 -4.74 6.71 -4.71
CA PRO A 84 -4.91 7.08 -6.12
C PRO A 84 -6.22 6.59 -6.77
N HIS A 85 -6.87 5.57 -6.21
CA HIS A 85 -7.96 4.85 -6.86
C HIS A 85 -9.31 4.97 -6.15
N LEU A 86 -9.33 5.30 -4.86
CA LEU A 86 -10.52 5.31 -4.01
C LEU A 86 -10.65 6.63 -3.25
N LYS A 87 -11.88 6.97 -2.92
CA LYS A 87 -12.11 8.01 -1.92
C LYS A 87 -11.82 7.46 -0.53
N VAL A 88 -10.71 7.89 0.07
CA VAL A 88 -10.26 7.42 1.38
C VAL A 88 -10.31 8.56 2.39
N ASP A 89 -10.99 8.32 3.51
CA ASP A 89 -10.98 9.20 4.68
C ASP A 89 -10.36 8.44 5.85
N PHE A 90 -9.11 8.74 6.18
CA PHE A 90 -8.37 8.07 7.25
C PHE A 90 -8.95 8.28 8.63
N HIS A 91 -9.62 9.42 8.85
CA HIS A 91 -10.28 9.71 10.11
C HIS A 91 -11.56 8.87 10.26
N ALA A 92 -12.39 8.81 9.21
CA ALA A 92 -13.60 7.99 9.21
C ALA A 92 -13.30 6.48 9.27
N LEU A 93 -12.17 6.05 8.69
CA LEU A 93 -11.68 4.67 8.76
C LEU A 93 -11.06 4.31 10.11
N ASP A 94 -10.86 5.29 10.98
CA ASP A 94 -10.31 5.12 12.33
C ASP A 94 -8.87 4.55 12.33
N VAL A 95 -8.05 4.86 11.31
CA VAL A 95 -6.65 4.40 11.25
C VAL A 95 -5.75 5.26 12.12
N ASP A 96 -4.73 4.66 12.72
CA ASP A 96 -3.75 5.37 13.53
C ASP A 96 -2.67 6.03 12.68
N PHE A 97 -2.16 5.29 11.69
CA PHE A 97 -1.20 5.76 10.70
C PHE A 97 -1.57 5.28 9.30
N ALA A 98 -1.31 6.09 8.28
CA ALA A 98 -1.39 5.69 6.89
C ALA A 98 -0.22 6.26 6.08
N ALA A 99 0.32 5.47 5.15
CA ALA A 99 1.42 5.90 4.31
C ALA A 99 1.11 5.68 2.83
N TRP A 100 1.52 6.63 1.97
CA TRP A 100 1.39 6.52 0.52
C TRP A 100 2.46 7.33 -0.21
N SER A 101 2.57 7.12 -1.52
CA SER A 101 3.58 7.74 -2.39
C SER A 101 2.94 8.59 -3.47
N ALA A 102 3.46 9.80 -3.68
CA ALA A 102 2.93 10.73 -4.67
C ALA A 102 2.99 10.19 -6.11
N HIS A 103 4.04 9.45 -6.47
CA HIS A 103 4.20 8.92 -7.84
C HIS A 103 3.13 7.90 -8.25
N LYS A 104 2.34 7.39 -7.31
CA LYS A 104 1.19 6.51 -7.59
C LYS A 104 -0.14 7.27 -7.68
N MET A 105 -0.15 8.54 -7.27
CA MET A 105 -1.32 9.41 -7.29
C MET A 105 -1.14 10.58 -8.27
N TYR A 106 -0.65 10.29 -9.48
CA TYR A 106 -0.37 11.26 -10.57
C TYR A 106 0.67 12.33 -10.22
N GLY A 107 1.33 12.22 -9.08
CA GLY A 107 2.33 13.13 -8.58
C GLY A 107 3.77 12.72 -8.95
N PRO A 108 4.76 13.51 -8.52
CA PRO A 108 6.18 13.26 -8.82
C PRO A 108 6.77 12.12 -8.00
N THR A 109 7.91 11.61 -8.45
CA THR A 109 8.77 10.72 -7.67
C THR A 109 9.48 11.47 -6.55
N GLY A 110 9.99 10.75 -5.54
CA GLY A 110 10.86 11.30 -4.49
C GLY A 110 10.11 11.93 -3.31
N VAL A 111 8.79 11.90 -3.29
CA VAL A 111 7.97 12.34 -2.14
C VAL A 111 6.88 11.33 -1.82
N GLY A 112 6.59 11.19 -0.54
CA GLY A 112 5.50 10.41 0.01
C GLY A 112 4.99 11.05 1.29
N PHE A 113 3.90 10.54 1.81
CA PHE A 113 3.18 11.13 2.94
C PHE A 113 2.94 10.09 4.01
N LEU A 114 2.96 10.56 5.24
CA LEU A 114 2.53 9.82 6.42
C LEU A 114 1.41 10.62 7.12
N TYR A 115 0.23 10.05 7.17
CA TYR A 115 -0.82 10.46 8.10
C TYR A 115 -0.58 9.78 9.45
N GLY A 116 -0.79 10.49 10.53
CA GLY A 116 -0.80 9.91 11.87
C GLY A 116 -1.71 10.70 12.80
N ARG A 117 -2.34 10.01 13.74
CA ARG A 117 -3.07 10.67 14.82
C ARG A 117 -2.12 11.53 15.62
N ARG A 118 -2.57 12.74 15.95
CA ARG A 118 -1.73 13.75 16.58
C ARG A 118 -1.12 13.26 17.90
N GLU A 119 -1.92 12.66 18.74
CA GLU A 119 -1.48 12.13 20.04
C GLU A 119 -0.41 11.05 19.93
N LEU A 120 -0.49 10.21 18.91
CA LEU A 120 0.51 9.18 18.64
C LEU A 120 1.80 9.80 18.08
N LEU A 121 1.68 10.76 17.15
CA LEU A 121 2.84 11.51 16.65
C LEU A 121 3.55 12.28 17.76
N GLU A 122 2.83 12.89 18.68
CA GLU A 122 3.41 13.61 19.84
C GLU A 122 4.16 12.67 20.79
N ALA A 123 3.71 11.42 20.92
CA ALA A 123 4.36 10.41 21.76
C ALA A 123 5.62 9.78 21.13
N LEU A 124 5.78 9.87 19.81
CA LEU A 124 6.91 9.26 19.11
C LEU A 124 8.15 10.17 19.06
N PRO A 125 9.35 9.62 19.28
CA PRO A 125 10.60 10.32 18.99
C PRO A 125 10.79 10.42 17.47
N PRO A 126 11.61 11.39 16.99
CA PRO A 126 12.00 11.42 15.57
C PRO A 126 12.84 10.21 15.19
N ALA A 127 12.60 9.67 13.99
CA ALA A 127 13.36 8.52 13.46
C ALA A 127 14.63 8.97 12.71
N ASN A 128 14.59 10.14 12.10
CA ASN A 128 15.72 10.75 11.39
C ASN A 128 16.05 12.09 12.03
N PHE A 129 17.30 12.50 11.93
CA PHE A 129 17.81 13.74 12.52
C PHE A 129 18.43 14.64 11.46
N GLY A 130 18.17 15.96 11.54
CA GLY A 130 18.71 16.94 10.62
C GLY A 130 18.27 18.36 10.94
N GLY A 131 18.52 19.29 10.04
CA GLY A 131 18.05 20.67 10.16
C GLY A 131 16.52 20.77 10.12
N SER A 132 16.01 21.94 10.46
CA SER A 132 14.57 22.32 10.41
C SER A 132 13.62 21.60 11.36
N MET A 133 14.06 20.57 12.08
CA MET A 133 13.24 19.80 13.02
C MET A 133 13.56 20.08 14.50
N VAL A 134 14.59 20.87 14.76
CA VAL A 134 15.09 21.21 16.11
C VAL A 134 14.58 22.58 16.50
N GLU A 135 14.01 22.72 17.69
CA GLU A 135 13.59 23.98 18.29
C GLU A 135 14.76 24.64 19.05
N LEU A 136 15.43 23.85 19.90
CA LEU A 136 16.61 24.30 20.68
C LEU A 136 17.69 23.21 20.66
N ALA A 137 18.93 23.65 20.52
CA ALA A 137 20.09 22.77 20.60
C ALA A 137 21.17 23.37 21.55
N TRP A 138 21.79 22.47 22.32
CA TRP A 138 22.86 22.79 23.25
C TRP A 138 24.08 21.91 22.98
N MET A 139 25.23 22.30 23.52
CA MET A 139 26.45 21.51 23.39
C MET A 139 26.55 20.37 24.42
N ASP A 140 25.87 20.50 25.54
CA ASP A 140 26.03 19.69 26.75
C ASP A 140 24.79 18.90 27.15
N GLN A 141 23.72 19.03 26.38
CA GLN A 141 22.47 18.30 26.62
C GLN A 141 21.71 17.96 25.33
N PRO A 142 20.74 17.01 25.36
CA PRO A 142 19.96 16.63 24.20
C PRO A 142 19.17 17.81 23.59
N ALA A 143 19.03 17.83 22.28
CA ALA A 143 18.23 18.81 21.57
C ALA A 143 16.75 18.69 21.91
N GLN A 144 16.04 19.81 21.91
CA GLN A 144 14.60 19.89 21.95
C GLN A 144 14.07 19.94 20.52
N TYR A 145 13.18 19.01 20.19
CA TYR A 145 12.59 18.91 18.85
C TYR A 145 11.28 19.69 18.76
N MET A 146 10.99 20.15 17.56
CA MET A 146 9.72 20.79 17.23
C MET A 146 8.53 19.85 17.44
N VAL A 147 7.35 20.40 17.46
CA VAL A 147 6.10 19.60 17.48
C VAL A 147 5.87 18.93 16.11
N PRO A 148 5.12 17.82 16.03
CA PRO A 148 4.68 17.27 14.76
C PRO A 148 3.90 18.31 13.93
N PRO A 149 4.01 18.33 12.58
CA PRO A 149 4.77 17.36 11.75
C PRO A 149 6.27 17.64 11.64
N ALA A 150 6.73 18.87 11.93
CA ALA A 150 8.11 19.31 11.71
C ALA A 150 9.16 18.44 12.41
N ARG A 151 8.84 17.83 13.56
CA ARG A 151 9.67 16.85 14.26
C ARG A 151 10.14 15.69 13.39
N PHE A 152 9.36 15.29 12.38
CA PHE A 152 9.62 14.14 11.52
C PHE A 152 10.17 14.52 10.15
N GLU A 153 10.34 15.82 9.88
CA GLU A 153 10.76 16.37 8.59
C GLU A 153 12.19 16.89 8.66
N ALA A 154 13.15 15.97 8.74
CA ALA A 154 14.56 16.29 8.89
C ALA A 154 15.18 16.84 7.59
N GLY A 155 15.84 18.00 7.68
CA GLY A 155 16.57 18.64 6.58
C GLY A 155 15.67 19.45 5.64
N THR A 156 16.23 19.92 4.53
CA THR A 156 15.48 20.65 3.49
C THR A 156 14.56 19.68 2.75
N GLN A 157 13.28 19.96 2.79
CA GLN A 157 12.28 19.14 2.13
C GLN A 157 12.37 19.23 0.60
N PRO A 158 11.94 18.21 -0.16
CA PRO A 158 11.92 18.23 -1.63
C PRO A 158 10.81 19.16 -2.15
N VAL A 159 11.03 20.48 -2.03
CA VAL A 159 10.01 21.53 -2.22
C VAL A 159 9.30 21.41 -3.57
N ALA A 160 10.06 21.22 -4.66
CA ALA A 160 9.47 21.11 -6.00
C ALA A 160 8.51 19.92 -6.10
N GLN A 161 8.89 18.78 -5.52
CA GLN A 161 8.07 17.58 -5.52
C GLN A 161 6.82 17.73 -4.64
N VAL A 162 6.95 18.39 -3.49
CA VAL A 162 5.81 18.66 -2.58
C VAL A 162 4.79 19.57 -3.26
N VAL A 163 5.24 20.64 -3.92
CA VAL A 163 4.35 21.54 -4.68
C VAL A 163 3.67 20.78 -5.82
N ALA A 164 4.42 20.01 -6.61
CA ALA A 164 3.85 19.21 -7.70
C ALA A 164 2.86 18.14 -7.20
N ALA A 165 3.11 17.53 -6.03
CA ALA A 165 2.17 16.60 -5.42
C ALA A 165 0.87 17.29 -4.97
N GLY A 166 0.94 18.53 -4.49
CA GLY A 166 -0.23 19.37 -4.19
C GLY A 166 -1.09 19.60 -5.43
N VAL A 167 -0.47 19.97 -6.55
CA VAL A 167 -1.17 20.14 -7.85
C VAL A 167 -1.83 18.84 -8.31
N ALA A 168 -1.15 17.69 -8.14
CA ALA A 168 -1.73 16.40 -8.50
C ALA A 168 -2.96 16.07 -7.62
N ALA A 169 -2.88 16.36 -6.32
CA ALA A 169 -4.02 16.16 -5.41
C ALA A 169 -5.22 17.05 -5.79
N GLU A 170 -5.00 18.32 -6.11
CA GLU A 170 -6.05 19.22 -6.59
C GLU A 170 -6.67 18.74 -7.91
N TRP A 171 -5.83 18.24 -8.83
CA TRP A 171 -6.32 17.66 -10.09
C TRP A 171 -7.21 16.45 -9.85
N MET A 172 -6.79 15.51 -8.98
CA MET A 172 -7.62 14.35 -8.60
C MET A 172 -8.96 14.76 -7.98
N MET A 173 -8.95 15.76 -7.11
CA MET A 173 -10.17 16.30 -6.49
C MET A 173 -11.10 16.93 -7.54
N ASN A 174 -10.55 17.63 -8.54
CA ASN A 174 -11.32 18.24 -9.61
C ASN A 174 -11.91 17.22 -10.59
N VAL A 175 -11.19 16.15 -10.89
CA VAL A 175 -11.72 15.00 -11.66
C VAL A 175 -12.80 14.28 -10.88
N GLY A 176 -12.64 14.18 -9.56
CA GLY A 176 -13.48 13.44 -8.64
C GLY A 176 -13.04 11.99 -8.52
N LEU A 177 -12.75 11.56 -7.31
CA LEU A 177 -12.26 10.19 -7.01
C LEU A 177 -13.31 9.13 -7.41
N GLU A 178 -14.58 9.46 -7.26
CA GLU A 178 -15.69 8.59 -7.67
C GLU A 178 -15.72 8.39 -9.20
N ASN A 179 -15.33 9.39 -9.98
CA ASN A 179 -15.21 9.27 -11.44
C ASN A 179 -14.01 8.44 -11.85
N ILE A 180 -12.88 8.58 -11.14
CA ILE A 180 -11.68 7.74 -11.33
C ILE A 180 -12.05 6.27 -11.08
N GLU A 181 -12.65 5.97 -9.92
CA GLU A 181 -13.09 4.63 -9.58
C GLU A 181 -14.05 4.03 -10.60
N ALA A 182 -15.05 4.81 -11.06
CA ALA A 182 -16.02 4.36 -12.04
C ALA A 182 -15.37 4.06 -13.39
N HIS A 183 -14.43 4.89 -13.82
CA HIS A 183 -13.67 4.68 -15.06
C HIS A 183 -12.82 3.41 -14.99
N GLU A 184 -12.06 3.26 -13.91
CA GLU A 184 -11.24 2.06 -13.69
C GLU A 184 -12.07 0.77 -13.64
N ARG A 185 -13.25 0.83 -13.03
CA ARG A 185 -14.17 -0.31 -12.99
C ARG A 185 -14.62 -0.72 -14.41
N THR A 186 -14.79 0.25 -15.30
CA THR A 186 -15.12 -0.03 -16.71
C THR A 186 -13.94 -0.73 -17.40
N ILE A 187 -12.72 -0.23 -17.22
CA ILE A 187 -11.50 -0.84 -17.79
C ILE A 187 -11.28 -2.24 -17.21
N ALA A 188 -11.40 -2.39 -15.89
CA ALA A 188 -11.26 -3.69 -15.23
C ALA A 188 -12.22 -4.74 -15.77
N ALA A 189 -13.47 -4.35 -16.08
CA ALA A 189 -14.46 -5.26 -16.66
C ALA A 189 -14.01 -5.81 -18.01
N GLU A 190 -13.36 -5.00 -18.84
CA GLU A 190 -12.81 -5.45 -20.11
C GLU A 190 -11.56 -6.34 -19.93
N LEU A 191 -10.63 -5.93 -19.06
CA LEU A 191 -9.40 -6.68 -18.79
C LEU A 191 -9.67 -8.06 -18.18
N LEU A 192 -10.68 -8.18 -17.34
CA LEU A 192 -11.03 -9.45 -16.70
C LEU A 192 -11.53 -10.50 -17.70
N LYS A 193 -12.01 -10.10 -18.87
CA LYS A 193 -12.36 -11.02 -19.97
C LYS A 193 -11.16 -11.83 -20.48
N MET A 194 -9.93 -11.38 -20.24
CA MET A 194 -8.74 -12.18 -20.55
C MET A 194 -8.75 -13.55 -19.86
N GLY A 195 -9.39 -13.65 -18.69
CA GLY A 195 -9.55 -14.92 -18.00
C GLY A 195 -10.49 -15.93 -18.69
N ASP A 196 -11.17 -15.55 -19.77
CA ASP A 196 -11.97 -16.42 -20.61
C ASP A 196 -11.16 -16.99 -21.79
N ILE A 197 -9.92 -16.50 -21.98
CA ILE A 197 -8.97 -17.01 -22.97
C ILE A 197 -8.34 -18.29 -22.42
N ASP A 198 -8.38 -19.35 -23.20
CA ASP A 198 -7.78 -20.62 -22.83
C ASP A 198 -6.28 -20.47 -22.53
N GLY A 199 -5.84 -21.01 -21.40
CA GLY A 199 -4.47 -20.89 -20.93
C GLY A 199 -4.13 -19.58 -20.19
N VAL A 200 -5.05 -18.62 -20.07
CA VAL A 200 -4.85 -17.39 -19.27
C VAL A 200 -5.51 -17.53 -17.90
N ARG A 201 -4.73 -17.27 -16.85
CA ARG A 201 -5.20 -17.26 -15.46
C ARG A 201 -5.08 -15.87 -14.85
N ILE A 202 -6.19 -15.31 -14.39
CA ILE A 202 -6.21 -14.06 -13.60
C ILE A 202 -5.72 -14.35 -12.18
N LEU A 203 -4.81 -13.51 -11.68
CA LEU A 203 -4.26 -13.55 -10.33
C LEU A 203 -4.94 -12.50 -9.47
N GLY A 204 -6.01 -12.87 -8.82
CA GLY A 204 -6.84 -11.98 -8.03
C GLY A 204 -8.33 -12.22 -8.28
N PRO A 205 -9.19 -11.39 -7.69
CA PRO A 205 -10.64 -11.54 -7.88
C PRO A 205 -11.05 -11.42 -9.34
N ARG A 206 -11.78 -12.41 -9.83
CA ARG A 206 -12.36 -12.39 -11.19
C ARG A 206 -13.63 -11.54 -11.28
N GLU A 207 -14.33 -11.41 -10.17
CA GLU A 207 -15.48 -10.53 -10.08
C GLU A 207 -15.02 -9.06 -9.98
N ASN A 208 -15.68 -8.19 -10.72
CA ASN A 208 -15.38 -6.75 -10.71
C ASN A 208 -16.03 -6.05 -9.49
N VAL A 209 -15.84 -6.63 -8.31
CA VAL A 209 -16.37 -6.18 -7.03
C VAL A 209 -15.25 -6.12 -6.00
N ASN A 210 -15.21 -5.03 -5.23
CA ASN A 210 -14.17 -4.78 -4.22
C ASN A 210 -12.75 -4.98 -4.79
N ARG A 211 -12.50 -4.33 -5.93
CA ARG A 211 -11.21 -4.28 -6.60
C ARG A 211 -11.00 -2.98 -7.36
N ILE A 212 -9.75 -2.65 -7.65
CA ILE A 212 -9.32 -1.56 -8.53
C ILE A 212 -9.03 -2.08 -9.96
N GLY A 213 -8.68 -1.17 -10.87
CA GLY A 213 -8.38 -1.47 -12.28
C GLY A 213 -7.18 -2.37 -12.53
N THR A 214 -6.28 -2.55 -11.58
CA THR A 214 -5.09 -3.41 -11.73
C THR A 214 -5.47 -4.88 -11.92
N VAL A 215 -5.02 -5.51 -13.02
CA VAL A 215 -5.27 -6.92 -13.32
C VAL A 215 -3.93 -7.63 -13.55
N ALA A 216 -3.61 -8.59 -12.69
CA ALA A 216 -2.47 -9.48 -12.88
C ALA A 216 -2.91 -10.79 -13.50
N PHE A 217 -2.07 -11.36 -14.35
CA PHE A 217 -2.34 -12.62 -15.03
C PHE A 217 -1.09 -13.46 -15.28
N ASP A 218 -1.31 -14.70 -15.64
CA ASP A 218 -0.32 -15.68 -16.03
C ASP A 218 -0.79 -16.41 -17.28
N VAL A 219 0.15 -16.82 -18.14
CA VAL A 219 -0.14 -17.57 -19.37
C VAL A 219 0.52 -18.94 -19.28
N ALA A 220 -0.27 -19.99 -19.30
CA ALA A 220 0.19 -21.35 -19.11
C ALA A 220 1.25 -21.76 -20.13
N GLY A 221 2.40 -22.24 -19.63
CA GLY A 221 3.48 -22.74 -20.45
C GLY A 221 4.33 -21.68 -21.17
N VAL A 222 4.08 -20.38 -20.93
CA VAL A 222 4.85 -19.29 -21.53
C VAL A 222 5.53 -18.46 -20.44
N HIS A 223 6.83 -18.21 -20.59
CA HIS A 223 7.53 -17.40 -19.61
C HIS A 223 7.02 -15.94 -19.63
N PRO A 224 6.76 -15.28 -18.47
CA PRO A 224 6.20 -13.94 -18.44
C PRO A 224 6.97 -12.89 -19.24
N HIS A 225 8.31 -12.97 -19.31
CA HIS A 225 9.10 -12.05 -20.15
C HIS A 225 8.79 -12.19 -21.63
N ASP A 226 8.57 -13.42 -22.13
CA ASP A 226 8.25 -13.67 -23.54
C ASP A 226 6.86 -13.13 -23.88
N VAL A 227 5.88 -13.34 -22.99
CA VAL A 227 4.55 -12.73 -23.13
C VAL A 227 4.65 -11.20 -23.12
N GLY A 228 5.46 -10.64 -22.20
CA GLY A 228 5.69 -9.20 -22.12
C GLY A 228 6.24 -8.62 -23.42
N GLN A 229 7.27 -9.23 -24.00
CA GLN A 229 7.86 -8.80 -25.28
C GLN A 229 6.87 -8.89 -26.44
N PHE A 230 6.10 -9.98 -26.47
CA PHE A 230 5.09 -10.17 -27.53
C PHE A 230 4.00 -9.10 -27.50
N ILE A 231 3.48 -8.80 -26.31
CA ILE A 231 2.44 -7.80 -26.10
C ILE A 231 2.97 -6.38 -26.35
N ASP A 232 4.20 -6.08 -25.91
CA ASP A 232 4.86 -4.80 -26.14
C ASP A 232 5.04 -4.53 -27.65
N ALA A 233 5.38 -5.56 -28.43
CA ALA A 233 5.47 -5.46 -29.89
C ALA A 233 4.12 -5.12 -30.57
N GLN A 234 3.00 -5.29 -29.87
CA GLN A 234 1.67 -4.88 -30.30
C GLN A 234 1.27 -3.48 -29.78
N GLY A 235 2.18 -2.77 -29.10
CA GLY A 235 1.96 -1.45 -28.55
C GLY A 235 1.16 -1.44 -27.24
N ILE A 236 1.08 -2.57 -26.54
CA ILE A 236 0.37 -2.68 -25.25
C ILE A 236 1.38 -2.75 -24.13
N ALA A 237 1.40 -1.73 -23.28
CA ALA A 237 2.32 -1.65 -22.14
C ALA A 237 1.83 -2.51 -20.97
N ILE A 238 2.68 -3.44 -20.54
CA ILE A 238 2.47 -4.24 -19.34
C ILE A 238 3.74 -4.30 -18.50
N ARG A 239 3.59 -4.58 -17.23
CA ARG A 239 4.73 -4.81 -16.33
C ARG A 239 4.94 -6.30 -16.11
N VAL A 240 6.20 -6.75 -16.22
CA VAL A 240 6.62 -8.13 -15.94
C VAL A 240 7.46 -8.15 -14.67
N GLY A 241 7.25 -9.11 -13.78
CA GLY A 241 8.12 -9.29 -12.61
C GLY A 241 7.41 -9.73 -11.33
N HIS A 242 8.06 -9.46 -10.20
CA HIS A 242 7.51 -9.77 -8.86
C HIS A 242 6.57 -8.68 -8.32
N HIS A 243 6.50 -7.53 -8.94
CA HIS A 243 5.62 -6.40 -8.58
C HIS A 243 5.69 -6.00 -7.09
N CYS A 244 6.86 -6.18 -6.44
CA CYS A 244 7.04 -6.00 -4.99
C CYS A 244 6.13 -6.90 -4.13
N ALA A 245 5.69 -8.06 -4.66
CA ALA A 245 4.69 -8.93 -4.04
C ALA A 245 5.04 -10.43 -4.14
N GLN A 246 6.31 -10.80 -3.93
CA GLN A 246 6.76 -12.19 -4.00
C GLN A 246 5.90 -13.19 -3.19
N PRO A 247 5.44 -12.87 -1.95
CA PRO A 247 4.58 -13.79 -1.21
C PRO A 247 3.26 -14.10 -1.92
N VAL A 248 2.67 -13.11 -2.63
CA VAL A 248 1.45 -13.32 -3.42
C VAL A 248 1.71 -14.26 -4.60
N HIS A 249 2.86 -14.12 -5.28
CA HIS A 249 3.24 -15.02 -6.36
C HIS A 249 3.37 -16.47 -5.87
N ARG A 250 4.00 -16.67 -4.69
CA ARG A 250 4.10 -17.99 -4.06
C ARG A 250 2.74 -18.58 -3.71
N HIS A 251 1.79 -17.74 -3.24
CA HIS A 251 0.42 -18.17 -2.97
C HIS A 251 -0.26 -18.72 -4.22
N PHE A 252 -0.05 -18.10 -5.38
CA PHE A 252 -0.55 -18.59 -6.66
C PHE A 252 0.31 -19.69 -7.31
N GLY A 253 1.40 -20.12 -6.67
CA GLY A 253 2.33 -21.13 -7.20
C GLY A 253 3.21 -20.62 -8.32
N LEU A 254 3.48 -19.31 -8.39
CA LEU A 254 4.25 -18.66 -9.45
C LEU A 254 5.55 -18.05 -8.91
N TYR A 255 6.51 -17.87 -9.82
CA TYR A 255 7.70 -17.07 -9.55
C TYR A 255 7.54 -15.62 -10.03
N LEU A 256 7.01 -15.41 -11.21
CA LEU A 256 6.76 -14.12 -11.86
C LEU A 256 5.33 -14.05 -12.41
N SER A 257 4.83 -12.86 -12.67
CA SER A 257 3.59 -12.63 -13.39
C SER A 257 3.63 -11.38 -14.27
N LEU A 258 2.51 -11.10 -14.90
CA LEU A 258 2.25 -9.94 -15.76
C LEU A 258 1.20 -9.08 -15.10
N ILE A 259 1.32 -7.76 -15.20
CA ILE A 259 0.31 -6.82 -14.71
C ILE A 259 0.03 -5.77 -15.79
N HIS A 260 -1.25 -5.57 -16.08
CA HIS A 260 -1.75 -4.37 -16.72
C HIS A 260 -2.29 -3.43 -15.64
N ILE A 261 -1.84 -2.17 -15.69
CA ILE A 261 -2.20 -1.12 -14.73
C ILE A 261 -2.85 0.02 -15.49
#